data_1e7ee13822bbe7c3490970674ec7f723
#
_entry.id   1e7ee13822bbe7c3490970674ec7f723
#
_cell.length_a   1.000
_cell.length_b   1.000
_cell.length_c   1.000
_cell.angle_alpha   90.00
_cell.angle_beta   90.00
_cell.angle_gamma   90.00
#
_symmetry.space_group_name_H-M   'P 1'
#
loop_
_entity.id
_entity.type
_entity.pdbx_description
1 polymer ?
#
loop_
_entity_poly.entity_id
_entity_poly.type
_entity_poly.pdbx_seq_one_letter_code
_entity_poly.pdbx_strand_id
1 'polypeptide(L)'
;MTVLVTYATKMGATASIAAAIGVELRAAGFAVDVREIGAVQAVTPYDAVVLGSAIYQGRWLPEAVRFLRRHERQLRTRRVWLFHSGPLGASRQQAQPVPADVARLAREFGAPPVKTFAGNLQADVVLHDDDLERLVGDSRDWLDVRAWTRQIATTLEAPGEGSAHDARQRTHDDARDHRAR
;
A
#
# COMPACT_ATOMS: atom_id res chain seq x y z
N MET A 1 10.60 12.21 -5.78
CA MET A 1 9.57 11.64 -4.89
C MET A 1 10.08 10.35 -4.30
N THR A 2 9.98 10.20 -2.97
CA THR A 2 10.45 9.03 -2.23
C THR A 2 9.26 8.22 -1.71
N VAL A 3 9.24 6.93 -2.01
CA VAL A 3 8.15 6.01 -1.65
C VAL A 3 8.64 5.01 -0.61
N LEU A 4 7.89 4.86 0.47
CA LEU A 4 8.07 3.76 1.40
C LEU A 4 7.18 2.59 0.97
N VAL A 5 7.76 1.43 0.76
CA VAL A 5 7.03 0.16 0.69
C VAL A 5 7.33 -0.60 1.97
N THR A 6 6.31 -0.77 2.82
CA THR A 6 6.49 -1.47 4.10
C THR A 6 5.51 -2.61 4.26
N TYR A 7 5.89 -3.61 5.04
CA TYR A 7 5.09 -4.82 5.15
C TYR A 7 5.21 -5.48 6.52
N ALA A 8 4.14 -6.17 6.90
CA ALA A 8 4.12 -7.14 7.98
C ALA A 8 3.82 -8.54 7.38
N THR A 9 4.65 -9.50 7.68
CA THR A 9 4.55 -10.85 7.10
C THR A 9 4.74 -11.92 8.17
N LYS A 10 4.07 -13.06 8.02
CA LYS A 10 4.25 -14.21 8.90
C LYS A 10 5.12 -15.30 8.25
N MET A 11 4.95 -15.50 6.95
CA MET A 11 5.59 -16.57 6.17
C MET A 11 6.27 -16.07 4.89
N GLY A 12 6.58 -14.78 4.79
CA GLY A 12 7.36 -14.20 3.70
C GLY A 12 6.59 -13.85 2.43
N ALA A 13 5.34 -14.29 2.24
CA ALA A 13 4.58 -13.99 1.02
C ALA A 13 4.36 -12.49 0.82
N THR A 14 3.95 -11.77 1.86
CA THR A 14 3.79 -10.31 1.81
C THR A 14 5.11 -9.59 1.57
N ALA A 15 6.21 -10.09 2.15
CA ALA A 15 7.55 -9.53 1.95
C ALA A 15 7.97 -9.59 0.48
N SER A 16 7.78 -10.73 -0.19
CA SER A 16 8.13 -10.88 -1.60
C SER A 16 7.23 -10.04 -2.53
N ILE A 17 5.94 -9.87 -2.21
CA ILE A 17 5.07 -8.95 -2.92
C ILE A 17 5.56 -7.50 -2.75
N ALA A 18 5.89 -7.09 -1.53
CA ALA A 18 6.45 -5.76 -1.25
C ALA A 18 7.77 -5.51 -2.00
N ALA A 19 8.65 -6.53 -2.08
CA ALA A 19 9.88 -6.45 -2.84
C ALA A 19 9.62 -6.24 -4.34
N ALA A 20 8.66 -6.99 -4.92
CA ALA A 20 8.26 -6.84 -6.31
C ALA A 20 7.67 -5.45 -6.61
N ILE A 21 6.81 -4.93 -5.72
CA ILE A 21 6.29 -3.56 -5.81
C ILE A 21 7.46 -2.56 -5.81
N GLY A 22 8.44 -2.74 -4.92
CA GLY A 22 9.62 -1.87 -4.86
C GLY A 22 10.45 -1.88 -6.13
N VAL A 23 10.62 -3.05 -6.77
CA VAL A 23 11.33 -3.18 -8.05
C VAL A 23 10.61 -2.41 -9.16
N GLU A 24 9.30 -2.62 -9.31
CA GLU A 24 8.50 -1.96 -10.35
C GLU A 24 8.44 -0.43 -10.16
N LEU A 25 8.32 0.07 -8.92
CA LEU A 25 8.34 1.52 -8.65
C LEU A 25 9.72 2.13 -8.94
N ARG A 26 10.82 1.42 -8.62
CA ARG A 26 12.16 1.89 -9.00
C ARG A 26 12.34 1.93 -10.51
N ALA A 27 11.84 0.93 -11.23
CA ALA A 27 11.84 0.91 -12.69
C ALA A 27 11.04 2.07 -13.29
N ALA A 28 10.01 2.56 -12.59
CA ALA A 28 9.26 3.76 -12.95
C ALA A 28 9.94 5.08 -12.51
N GLY A 29 11.17 5.04 -11.97
CA GLY A 29 11.96 6.24 -11.65
C GLY A 29 11.78 6.80 -10.24
N PHE A 30 11.07 6.12 -9.34
CA PHE A 30 10.93 6.57 -7.96
C PHE A 30 12.11 6.13 -7.08
N ALA A 31 12.48 6.97 -6.11
CA ALA A 31 13.33 6.54 -5.00
C ALA A 31 12.46 5.70 -4.04
N VAL A 32 12.86 4.43 -3.78
CA VAL A 32 12.02 3.49 -3.03
C VAL A 32 12.81 2.80 -1.93
N ASP A 33 12.31 2.91 -0.71
CA ASP A 33 12.71 2.08 0.42
C ASP A 33 11.73 0.93 0.60
N VAL A 34 12.24 -0.30 0.64
CA VAL A 34 11.45 -1.49 1.00
C VAL A 34 11.91 -1.97 2.36
N ARG A 35 11.02 -1.94 3.35
CA ARG A 35 11.37 -2.27 4.75
C ARG A 35 10.27 -3.07 5.43
N GLU A 36 10.67 -4.01 6.26
CA GLU A 36 9.76 -4.60 7.22
C GLU A 36 9.26 -3.52 8.20
N ILE A 37 8.02 -3.63 8.62
CA ILE A 37 7.34 -2.59 9.42
C ILE A 37 8.05 -2.29 10.74
N GLY A 38 8.68 -3.30 11.35
CA GLY A 38 9.46 -3.15 12.58
C GLY A 38 10.73 -2.31 12.42
N ALA A 39 11.25 -2.18 11.19
CA ALA A 39 12.45 -1.38 10.87
C ALA A 39 12.12 0.08 10.49
N VAL A 40 10.83 0.45 10.40
CA VAL A 40 10.41 1.80 10.04
C VAL A 40 10.21 2.63 11.30
N GLN A 41 11.07 3.60 11.53
CA GLN A 41 10.97 4.51 12.68
C GLN A 41 10.03 5.68 12.44
N ALA A 42 9.99 6.22 11.22
CA ALA A 42 9.19 7.37 10.84
C ALA A 42 8.73 7.29 9.38
N VAL A 43 7.57 7.85 9.09
CA VAL A 43 7.04 7.98 7.72
C VAL A 43 7.24 9.39 7.14
N THR A 44 7.73 10.32 7.96
CA THR A 44 7.95 11.73 7.56
C THR A 44 8.90 11.92 6.37
N PRO A 45 9.93 11.10 6.15
CA PRO A 45 10.84 11.26 5.02
C PRO A 45 10.23 10.87 3.66
N TYR A 46 9.04 10.26 3.64
CA TYR A 46 8.44 9.71 2.43
C TYR A 46 7.25 10.55 1.96
N ASP A 47 7.15 10.73 0.66
CA ASP A 47 6.03 11.42 0.00
C ASP A 47 4.80 10.52 -0.15
N ALA A 48 5.04 9.22 -0.27
CA ALA A 48 4.00 8.20 -0.43
C ALA A 48 4.35 6.93 0.34
N VAL A 49 3.31 6.18 0.74
CA VAL A 49 3.44 4.94 1.50
C VAL A 49 2.59 3.83 0.88
N VAL A 50 3.22 2.72 0.57
CA VAL A 50 2.54 1.47 0.23
C VAL A 50 2.74 0.50 1.40
N LEU A 51 1.66 0.08 2.04
CA LEU A 51 1.74 -0.79 3.20
C LEU A 51 0.97 -2.09 2.98
N GLY A 52 1.65 -3.21 3.19
CA GLY A 52 1.10 -4.55 3.10
C GLY A 52 1.06 -5.29 4.44
N SER A 53 0.03 -6.11 4.63
CA SER A 53 -0.04 -7.05 5.74
C SER A 53 -0.42 -8.43 5.27
N ALA A 54 0.13 -9.47 5.87
CA ALA A 54 -0.50 -10.77 5.79
C ALA A 54 -1.87 -10.69 6.46
N ILE A 55 -2.85 -11.40 5.86
CA ILE A 55 -4.14 -11.62 6.51
C ILE A 55 -4.14 -13.02 7.12
N TYR A 56 -4.47 -13.10 8.38
CA TYR A 56 -4.52 -14.36 9.13
C TYR A 56 -5.82 -14.39 9.93
N GLN A 57 -6.61 -15.46 9.76
CA GLN A 57 -7.94 -15.60 10.40
C GLN A 57 -8.83 -14.33 10.18
N GLY A 58 -8.84 -13.79 8.95
CA GLY A 58 -9.63 -12.63 8.61
C GLY A 58 -9.15 -11.30 9.21
N ARG A 59 -7.94 -11.25 9.78
CA ARG A 59 -7.37 -10.06 10.41
C ARG A 59 -5.98 -9.73 9.86
N TRP A 60 -5.65 -8.46 9.81
CA TRP A 60 -4.30 -8.00 9.59
C TRP A 60 -3.42 -8.32 10.80
N LEU A 61 -2.13 -8.48 10.56
CA LEU A 61 -1.18 -8.64 11.66
C LEU A 61 -1.23 -7.44 12.59
N PRO A 62 -1.21 -7.64 13.93
CA PRO A 62 -1.38 -6.56 14.89
C PRO A 62 -0.35 -5.43 14.77
N GLU A 63 0.88 -5.75 14.36
CA GLU A 63 1.95 -4.76 14.13
C GLU A 63 1.62 -3.82 12.97
N ALA A 64 0.97 -4.30 11.90
CA ALA A 64 0.54 -3.47 10.79
C ALA A 64 -0.55 -2.47 11.23
N VAL A 65 -1.54 -2.93 11.98
CA VAL A 65 -2.61 -2.06 12.50
C VAL A 65 -2.05 -1.05 13.50
N ARG A 66 -1.13 -1.48 14.39
CA ARG A 66 -0.46 -0.55 15.32
C ARG A 66 0.34 0.52 14.60
N PHE A 67 1.04 0.15 13.52
CA PHE A 67 1.80 1.08 12.71
C PHE A 67 0.89 2.14 12.06
N LEU A 68 -0.22 1.73 11.44
CA LEU A 68 -1.19 2.65 10.83
C LEU A 68 -1.71 3.65 11.87
N ARG A 69 -2.08 3.19 13.07
CA ARG A 69 -2.56 4.05 14.16
C ARG A 69 -1.48 4.98 14.69
N ARG A 70 -0.26 4.47 14.88
CA ARG A 70 0.87 5.28 15.37
C ARG A 70 1.22 6.43 14.43
N HIS A 71 1.13 6.20 13.12
CA HIS A 71 1.49 7.18 12.10
C HIS A 71 0.28 7.85 11.44
N GLU A 72 -0.92 7.73 12.01
CA GLU A 72 -2.17 8.20 11.44
C GLU A 72 -2.12 9.66 10.99
N ARG A 73 -1.63 10.57 11.84
CA ARG A 73 -1.55 12.01 11.52
C ARG A 73 -0.67 12.27 10.29
N GLN A 74 0.45 11.58 10.17
CA GLN A 74 1.37 11.72 9.06
C GLN A 74 0.82 11.08 7.79
N LEU A 75 0.15 9.92 7.91
CA LEU A 75 -0.43 9.20 6.77
C LEU A 75 -1.59 9.96 6.13
N ARG A 76 -2.38 10.71 6.89
CA ARG A 76 -3.47 11.56 6.38
C ARG A 76 -3.01 12.67 5.41
N THR A 77 -1.74 13.03 5.44
CA THR A 77 -1.17 14.07 4.57
C THR A 77 -0.32 13.49 3.44
N ARG A 78 -0.36 12.18 3.25
CA ARG A 78 0.42 11.45 2.23
C ARG A 78 -0.48 10.63 1.33
N ARG A 79 0.03 10.30 0.16
CA ARG A 79 -0.60 9.30 -0.70
C ARG A 79 -0.35 7.91 -0.10
N VAL A 80 -1.41 7.18 0.21
CA VAL A 80 -1.34 5.87 0.88
C VAL A 80 -2.03 4.81 0.05
N TRP A 81 -1.38 3.67 -0.14
CA TRP A 81 -1.96 2.47 -0.71
C TRP A 81 -1.81 1.32 0.26
N LEU A 82 -2.85 0.54 0.39
CA LEU A 82 -2.89 -0.59 1.30
C LEU A 82 -3.14 -1.88 0.51
N PHE A 83 -2.45 -2.95 0.88
CA PHE A 83 -2.72 -4.27 0.35
C PHE A 83 -2.65 -5.34 1.43
N HIS A 84 -3.25 -6.48 1.18
CA HIS A 84 -3.02 -7.67 1.98
C HIS A 84 -2.82 -8.90 1.11
N SER A 85 -2.13 -9.88 1.67
CA SER A 85 -1.96 -11.19 1.06
C SER A 85 -2.45 -12.28 2.00
N GLY A 86 -3.15 -13.25 1.44
CA GLY A 86 -3.67 -14.37 2.20
C GLY A 86 -3.86 -15.61 1.32
N PRO A 87 -4.14 -16.77 1.94
CA PRO A 87 -4.44 -17.97 1.20
C PRO A 87 -5.76 -17.75 0.44
N LEU A 88 -5.65 -17.56 -0.85
CA LEU A 88 -6.79 -17.61 -1.76
C LEU A 88 -6.72 -18.97 -2.45
N GLY A 89 -7.76 -19.79 -2.28
CA GLY A 89 -7.86 -21.06 -2.98
C GLY A 89 -7.88 -20.92 -4.50
N ALA A 90 -8.04 -22.03 -5.19
CA ALA A 90 -8.07 -22.10 -6.65
C ALA A 90 -9.13 -21.17 -7.31
N SER A 91 -10.14 -20.75 -6.58
CA SER A 91 -11.02 -19.64 -6.98
C SER A 91 -10.37 -18.31 -6.58
N ARG A 92 -9.51 -17.78 -7.42
CA ARG A 92 -8.89 -16.46 -7.34
C ARG A 92 -9.87 -15.28 -7.16
N GLN A 93 -11.16 -15.55 -7.07
CA GLN A 93 -12.25 -14.58 -7.02
C GLN A 93 -12.80 -14.30 -5.63
N GLN A 94 -12.38 -15.03 -4.60
CA GLN A 94 -12.79 -14.69 -3.24
C GLN A 94 -11.85 -13.62 -2.68
N ALA A 95 -12.21 -12.36 -2.94
CA ALA A 95 -11.60 -11.25 -2.24
C ALA A 95 -11.75 -11.48 -0.73
N GLN A 96 -10.64 -11.60 -0.02
CA GLN A 96 -10.68 -11.65 1.44
C GLN A 96 -11.29 -10.34 1.95
N PRO A 97 -12.31 -10.39 2.81
CA PRO A 97 -12.92 -9.16 3.32
C PRO A 97 -11.88 -8.33 4.05
N VAL A 98 -11.88 -7.03 3.78
CA VAL A 98 -11.01 -6.09 4.48
C VAL A 98 -11.50 -5.96 5.93
N PRO A 99 -10.64 -6.18 6.95
CA PRO A 99 -11.03 -5.99 8.34
C PRO A 99 -11.58 -4.59 8.58
N ALA A 100 -12.64 -4.47 9.38
CA ALA A 100 -13.39 -3.22 9.56
C ALA A 100 -12.53 -2.06 10.07
N ASP A 101 -11.57 -2.35 10.95
CA ASP A 101 -10.61 -1.36 11.48
C ASP A 101 -9.63 -0.86 10.41
N VAL A 102 -9.18 -1.75 9.51
CA VAL A 102 -8.32 -1.38 8.38
C VAL A 102 -9.11 -0.57 7.35
N ALA A 103 -10.35 -0.99 7.04
CA ALA A 103 -11.22 -0.26 6.12
C ALA A 103 -11.52 1.16 6.62
N ARG A 104 -11.69 1.34 7.95
CA ARG A 104 -11.86 2.66 8.55
C ARG A 104 -10.59 3.52 8.38
N LEU A 105 -9.43 2.99 8.73
CA LEU A 105 -8.15 3.69 8.59
C LEU A 105 -7.86 4.06 7.13
N ALA A 106 -8.13 3.15 6.17
CA ALA A 106 -7.98 3.43 4.76
C ALA A 106 -8.79 4.65 4.31
N ARG A 107 -10.06 4.74 4.73
CA ARG A 107 -10.90 5.92 4.46
C ARG A 107 -10.36 7.19 5.10
N GLU A 108 -9.87 7.12 6.33
CA GLU A 108 -9.29 8.27 7.03
C GLU A 108 -8.02 8.82 6.34
N PHE A 109 -7.28 7.95 5.65
CA PHE A 109 -6.12 8.35 4.85
C PHE A 109 -6.47 8.79 3.43
N GLY A 110 -7.74 8.67 3.02
CA GLY A 110 -8.13 8.86 1.61
C GLY A 110 -7.51 7.82 0.68
N ALA A 111 -7.14 6.64 1.21
CA ALA A 111 -6.53 5.57 0.44
C ALA A 111 -7.55 4.92 -0.51
N PRO A 112 -7.13 4.50 -1.71
CA PRO A 112 -7.94 3.65 -2.57
C PRO A 112 -8.35 2.35 -1.86
N PRO A 113 -9.30 1.59 -2.42
CA PRO A 113 -9.68 0.29 -1.88
C PRO A 113 -8.47 -0.61 -1.64
N VAL A 114 -8.46 -1.29 -0.51
CA VAL A 114 -7.38 -2.20 -0.12
C VAL A 114 -7.26 -3.31 -1.17
N LYS A 115 -6.07 -3.47 -1.75
CA LYS A 115 -5.81 -4.51 -2.75
C LYS A 115 -5.59 -5.86 -2.08
N THR A 116 -6.26 -6.88 -2.58
CA THR A 116 -6.03 -8.27 -2.16
C THR A 116 -5.14 -8.97 -3.17
N PHE A 117 -4.08 -9.62 -2.68
CA PHE A 117 -3.24 -10.52 -3.46
C PHE A 117 -3.35 -11.95 -2.92
N ALA A 118 -3.26 -12.92 -3.80
CA ALA A 118 -3.02 -14.29 -3.40
C ALA A 118 -1.65 -14.43 -2.73
N GLY A 119 -1.55 -15.26 -1.72
CA GLY A 119 -0.34 -15.53 -0.97
C GLY A 119 0.34 -16.82 -1.36
N ASN A 120 1.29 -17.22 -0.54
CA ASN A 120 1.92 -18.53 -0.55
C ASN A 120 1.63 -19.21 0.79
N LEU A 121 1.04 -20.39 0.78
CA LEU A 121 0.79 -21.18 1.96
C LEU A 121 1.69 -22.42 1.95
N GLN A 122 2.54 -22.54 2.96
CA GLN A 122 3.45 -23.67 3.11
C GLN A 122 2.76 -24.83 3.84
N ALA A 123 3.05 -26.06 3.41
CA ALA A 123 2.40 -27.28 3.93
C ALA A 123 2.66 -27.53 5.43
N ASP A 124 3.82 -27.11 5.94
CA ASP A 124 4.22 -27.27 7.33
C ASP A 124 3.38 -26.42 8.32
N VAL A 125 2.62 -25.47 7.83
CA VAL A 125 1.76 -24.58 8.63
C VAL A 125 0.33 -25.13 8.77
N VAL A 126 -0.04 -26.13 7.98
CA VAL A 126 -1.42 -26.59 7.76
C VAL A 126 -1.76 -27.88 8.53
N LEU A 127 -0.96 -28.22 9.50
CA LEU A 127 -0.92 -29.52 10.22
C LEU A 127 -2.25 -29.98 10.88
N HIS A 128 -3.43 -29.62 10.49
CA HIS A 128 -4.71 -30.18 10.99
C HIS A 128 -5.95 -29.45 10.49
N ASP A 129 -5.89 -28.83 9.30
CA ASP A 129 -7.06 -28.14 8.74
C ASP A 129 -7.21 -28.53 7.26
N ASP A 130 -8.10 -29.46 6.98
CA ASP A 130 -8.36 -30.03 5.64
C ASP A 130 -8.74 -28.95 4.60
N ASP A 131 -9.36 -27.84 5.04
CA ASP A 131 -9.71 -26.74 4.16
C ASP A 131 -8.49 -25.91 3.77
N LEU A 132 -7.51 -25.79 4.65
CA LEU A 132 -6.24 -25.12 4.38
C LEU A 132 -5.28 -25.99 3.56
N GLU A 133 -5.34 -27.31 3.67
CA GLU A 133 -4.50 -28.22 2.86
C GLU A 133 -4.73 -28.01 1.35
N ARG A 134 -5.96 -27.72 0.94
CA ARG A 134 -6.31 -27.43 -0.45
C ARG A 134 -5.75 -26.10 -0.96
N LEU A 135 -5.26 -25.25 -0.07
CA LEU A 135 -4.74 -23.93 -0.37
C LEU A 135 -3.19 -23.89 -0.35
N VAL A 136 -2.57 -25.03 -0.05
CA VAL A 136 -1.10 -25.15 -0.02
C VAL A 136 -0.52 -24.89 -1.40
N GLY A 137 0.50 -24.04 -1.45
CA GLY A 137 1.23 -23.70 -2.65
C GLY A 137 1.38 -22.18 -2.87
N ASP A 138 2.11 -21.86 -3.93
CA ASP A 138 2.33 -20.47 -4.35
C ASP A 138 1.24 -20.05 -5.34
N SER A 139 0.30 -19.24 -4.87
CA SER A 139 -0.81 -18.70 -5.67
C SER A 139 -0.61 -17.25 -6.07
N ARG A 140 0.57 -16.66 -5.81
CA ARG A 140 0.86 -15.26 -6.13
C ARG A 140 0.76 -15.00 -7.62
N ASP A 141 0.01 -13.97 -7.99
CA ASP A 141 -0.10 -13.50 -9.37
C ASP A 141 0.80 -12.27 -9.57
N TRP A 142 1.97 -12.51 -10.14
CA TRP A 142 2.96 -11.45 -10.39
C TRP A 142 2.53 -10.45 -11.44
N LEU A 143 1.64 -10.84 -12.38
CA LEU A 143 1.09 -9.91 -13.36
C LEU A 143 0.12 -8.93 -12.70
N ASP A 144 -0.71 -9.42 -11.77
CA ASP A 144 -1.62 -8.57 -10.99
C ASP A 144 -0.83 -7.61 -10.07
N VAL A 145 0.24 -8.07 -9.42
CA VAL A 145 1.12 -7.21 -8.61
C VAL A 145 1.72 -6.09 -9.48
N ARG A 146 2.25 -6.42 -10.66
CA ARG A 146 2.82 -5.43 -11.58
C ARG A 146 1.77 -4.45 -12.10
N ALA A 147 0.60 -4.95 -12.51
CA ALA A 147 -0.47 -4.09 -13.01
C ALA A 147 -0.92 -3.07 -11.96
N TRP A 148 -1.13 -3.51 -10.73
CA TRP A 148 -1.48 -2.63 -9.62
C TRP A 148 -0.37 -1.63 -9.30
N THR A 149 0.89 -2.05 -9.32
CA THR A 149 2.03 -1.15 -9.06
C THR A 149 2.15 -0.08 -10.14
N ARG A 150 1.90 -0.40 -11.42
CA ARG A 150 1.86 0.59 -12.50
C ARG A 150 0.75 1.62 -12.31
N GLN A 151 -0.42 1.24 -11.81
CA GLN A 151 -1.48 2.18 -11.46
C GLN A 151 -1.03 3.15 -10.35
N ILE A 152 -0.30 2.65 -9.34
CA ILE A 152 0.31 3.50 -8.30
C ILE A 152 1.30 4.48 -8.95
N ALA A 153 2.21 4.01 -9.79
CA ALA A 153 3.20 4.84 -10.46
C ALA A 153 2.53 5.95 -11.27
N THR A 154 1.56 5.63 -12.12
CA THR A 154 0.79 6.62 -12.89
C THR A 154 0.10 7.65 -11.99
N THR A 155 -0.47 7.22 -10.87
CA THR A 155 -1.11 8.14 -9.92
C THR A 155 -0.07 9.06 -9.25
N LEU A 156 1.14 8.55 -8.97
CA LEU A 156 2.22 9.32 -8.36
C LEU A 156 2.82 10.35 -9.33
N GLU A 157 2.86 10.06 -10.63
CA GLU A 157 3.33 10.94 -11.69
C GLU A 157 2.34 12.07 -12.00
N ALA A 158 1.04 11.85 -11.77
CA ALA A 158 0.03 12.88 -11.99
C ALA A 158 0.29 14.09 -11.08
N PRO A 159 0.32 15.33 -11.64
CA PRO A 159 0.46 16.54 -10.85
C PRO A 159 -0.67 16.60 -9.83
N GLY A 160 -0.32 16.71 -8.55
CA GLY A 160 -1.31 16.82 -7.48
C GLY A 160 -2.21 18.06 -7.70
N GLU A 161 -3.51 17.91 -7.59
CA GLU A 161 -4.50 18.98 -7.76
C GLU A 161 -4.25 20.20 -6.84
N GLY A 162 -3.35 20.11 -5.86
CA GLY A 162 -2.94 21.22 -4.99
C GLY A 162 -2.07 22.29 -5.66
N SER A 163 -1.43 22.02 -6.82
CA SER A 163 -0.56 23.00 -7.50
C SER A 163 -1.33 24.01 -8.36
N ALA A 164 -2.57 23.69 -8.73
CA ALA A 164 -3.38 24.57 -9.59
C ALA A 164 -3.99 25.77 -8.83
N HIS A 165 -4.13 25.67 -7.50
CA HIS A 165 -4.71 26.77 -6.70
C HIS A 165 -3.67 27.88 -6.42
N ASP A 166 -2.42 27.53 -6.24
CA ASP A 166 -1.32 28.49 -5.96
C ASP A 166 -0.90 29.26 -7.23
N ALA A 167 -1.03 28.63 -8.41
CA ALA A 167 -0.75 29.31 -9.68
C ALA A 167 -1.80 30.39 -10.03
N ARG A 168 -3.07 30.17 -9.66
CA ARG A 168 -4.16 31.15 -9.93
C ARG A 168 -4.11 32.34 -8.97
N GLN A 169 -3.56 32.19 -7.78
CA GLN A 169 -3.41 33.26 -6.81
C GLN A 169 -2.29 34.23 -7.22
N ARG A 170 -1.17 33.74 -7.75
CA ARG A 170 -0.04 34.58 -8.22
C ARG A 170 -0.38 35.44 -9.42
N THR A 171 -1.21 34.95 -10.35
CA THR A 171 -1.66 35.74 -11.52
C THR A 171 -2.68 36.81 -11.16
N HIS A 172 -3.35 36.70 -10.02
CA HIS A 172 -4.34 37.68 -9.58
C HIS A 172 -3.73 38.85 -8.81
N ASP A 173 -2.62 38.61 -8.12
CA ASP A 173 -1.86 39.67 -7.40
C ASP A 173 -1.04 40.53 -8.36
N ASP A 174 -0.47 39.93 -9.40
CA ASP A 174 0.33 40.66 -10.41
C ASP A 174 -0.55 41.63 -11.28
N ALA A 175 -1.84 41.26 -11.44
CA ALA A 175 -2.79 42.11 -12.18
C ALA A 175 -3.30 43.33 -11.38
N ARG A 176 -3.14 43.35 -10.06
CA ARG A 176 -3.55 44.47 -9.21
C ARG A 176 -2.48 45.53 -9.06
N ASP A 177 -1.21 45.16 -9.14
CA ASP A 177 -0.07 46.09 -8.98
C ASP A 177 0.16 46.95 -10.25
N HIS A 178 -0.32 46.51 -11.41
CA HIS A 178 -0.20 47.28 -12.68
C HIS A 178 -1.29 48.32 -12.90
N ARG A 179 -2.30 48.44 -12.02
CA ARG A 179 -3.36 49.49 -12.11
C ARG A 179 -3.19 50.65 -11.13
N ALA A 180 -2.11 50.67 -10.36
CA ALA A 180 -1.84 51.71 -9.38
C ALA A 180 -0.64 52.62 -9.73
N ARG A 181 -0.22 52.66 -10.99
CA ARG A 181 0.74 53.67 -11.50
C ARG A 181 0.19 54.45 -12.65
#